data_50dffb0222ec35c8d08b6c1656468de4
#
_entry.id   50dffb0222ec35c8d08b6c1656468de4
#
_cell.length_a   1.000
_cell.length_b   1.000
_cell.length_c   1.000
_cell.angle_alpha   90.00
_cell.angle_beta   90.00
_cell.angle_gamma   90.00
#
_symmetry.space_group_name_H-M   'P 1'
#
loop_
_entity.id
_entity.type
_entity.pdbx_description
1 polymer ?
#
loop_
_entity_poly.entity_id
_entity_poly.type
_entity_poly.pdbx_seq_one_letter_code
_entity_poly.pdbx_strand_id
1 'polypeptide(L)'
;MAERNKRPSFDYSSQSVILPFGDKTLRIMTTDERYMMRCLQLAKNGMQNAKPNPMVGAVIVSGGRIIGEGYHVCCGEGHAEVNAFASVKAADEHLLKEATIYVSLEPCSHYGKTPPCADLIIRKGVKRAVVGCVDPFAKVHGNGIRKLREAGIEVTVGVLEEECNELNKRFFAFHRLKRPYILLKWCQTANGFLDDCNKPLRMSTPYTQMLVHKLRSEYDAILVGRVTAERDKPKLNVRLWAGNDPKRIVIDREHPCF
;
A
#
# COMPACT_ATOMS: atom_id res chain seq x y z
N MET A 1 42.05 -26.82 30.02
CA MET A 1 42.29 -25.63 29.13
C MET A 1 41.05 -25.47 28.31
N ALA A 2 40.28 -24.39 28.58
CA ALA A 2 39.00 -24.13 27.94
C ALA A 2 39.21 -23.14 26.82
N GLU A 3 38.98 -23.56 25.56
CA GLU A 3 38.93 -22.64 24.44
C GLU A 3 37.65 -21.79 24.50
N ARG A 4 37.83 -20.49 24.69
CA ARG A 4 36.74 -19.51 24.67
C ARG A 4 36.27 -19.32 23.20
N ASN A 5 35.05 -19.72 22.93
CA ASN A 5 34.30 -19.45 21.73
C ASN A 5 34.16 -17.93 21.55
N LYS A 6 34.97 -17.32 20.67
CA LYS A 6 34.81 -15.93 20.23
C LYS A 6 33.58 -15.86 19.33
N ARG A 7 32.52 -15.18 19.79
CA ARG A 7 31.41 -14.78 18.93
C ARG A 7 31.93 -13.80 17.87
N PRO A 8 31.54 -13.95 16.59
CA PRO A 8 31.90 -12.98 15.57
C PRO A 8 31.26 -11.64 15.89
N SER A 9 32.07 -10.57 15.88
CA SER A 9 31.59 -9.20 15.98
C SER A 9 30.93 -8.85 14.66
N PHE A 10 29.60 -8.63 14.66
CA PHE A 10 28.89 -8.10 13.51
C PHE A 10 29.17 -6.59 13.41
N ASP A 11 29.80 -6.22 12.30
CA ASP A 11 29.97 -4.83 11.91
C ASP A 11 28.67 -4.30 11.32
N TYR A 12 28.03 -3.33 11.99
CA TYR A 12 26.76 -2.71 11.58
C TYR A 12 26.91 -1.57 10.56
N SER A 13 28.12 -1.31 10.06
CA SER A 13 28.39 -0.20 9.12
C SER A 13 27.92 -0.45 7.67
N SER A 14 27.57 -1.70 7.32
CA SER A 14 26.97 -2.07 6.02
C SER A 14 25.65 -2.82 6.24
N GLN A 15 24.56 -2.09 6.46
CA GLN A 15 23.23 -2.69 6.63
C GLN A 15 22.69 -3.21 5.30
N SER A 16 22.96 -4.49 5.02
CA SER A 16 22.31 -5.24 3.95
C SER A 16 20.96 -5.75 4.47
N VAL A 17 19.84 -5.17 4.00
CA VAL A 17 18.50 -5.71 4.27
C VAL A 17 18.20 -6.77 3.22
N ILE A 18 17.91 -7.98 3.66
CA ILE A 18 17.60 -9.15 2.82
C ILE A 18 16.08 -9.26 2.70
N LEU A 19 15.55 -9.25 1.48
CA LEU A 19 14.14 -9.55 1.20
C LEU A 19 13.98 -11.03 0.84
N PRO A 20 12.99 -11.76 1.42
CA PRO A 20 12.64 -13.10 0.97
C PRO A 20 11.65 -13.00 -0.18
N PHE A 21 12.08 -13.09 -1.42
CA PHE A 21 11.23 -13.29 -2.57
C PHE A 21 11.72 -14.46 -3.44
N GLY A 22 10.81 -15.33 -3.74
CA GLY A 22 10.59 -16.34 -4.78
C GLY A 22 11.76 -17.07 -5.46
N ASP A 23 12.95 -16.53 -5.53
CA ASP A 23 14.17 -17.20 -5.97
C ASP A 23 15.28 -16.97 -4.93
N LYS A 24 15.97 -18.03 -4.55
CA LYS A 24 16.87 -18.12 -3.38
C LYS A 24 18.21 -17.36 -3.53
N THR A 25 18.27 -16.35 -4.36
CA THR A 25 19.43 -15.45 -4.45
C THR A 25 19.26 -14.28 -3.50
N LEU A 26 20.13 -14.22 -2.49
CA LEU A 26 20.27 -13.07 -1.59
C LEU A 26 20.65 -11.84 -2.41
N ARG A 27 19.70 -10.94 -2.67
CA ARG A 27 19.95 -9.69 -3.39
C ARG A 27 20.12 -8.55 -2.38
N ILE A 28 21.19 -7.80 -2.52
CA ILE A 28 21.39 -6.56 -1.76
C ILE A 28 20.49 -5.48 -2.36
N MET A 29 19.64 -4.86 -1.52
CA MET A 29 18.79 -3.74 -1.94
C MET A 29 19.63 -2.51 -2.27
N THR A 30 19.32 -1.84 -3.37
CA THR A 30 19.87 -0.53 -3.71
C THR A 30 19.38 0.54 -2.71
N THR A 31 20.07 1.69 -2.71
CA THR A 31 19.66 2.83 -1.90
C THR A 31 18.24 3.31 -2.25
N ASP A 32 17.91 3.39 -3.54
CA ASP A 32 16.58 3.78 -4.00
C ASP A 32 15.50 2.79 -3.55
N GLU A 33 15.76 1.49 -3.62
CA GLU A 33 14.84 0.47 -3.15
C GLU A 33 14.59 0.56 -1.64
N ARG A 34 15.60 0.87 -0.84
CA ARG A 34 15.44 1.05 0.61
C ARG A 34 14.49 2.20 0.96
N TYR A 35 14.63 3.36 0.29
CA TYR A 35 13.75 4.50 0.52
C TYR A 35 12.37 4.27 -0.08
N MET A 36 12.25 3.59 -1.23
CA MET A 36 10.96 3.20 -1.78
C MET A 36 10.23 2.18 -0.89
N MET A 37 10.95 1.23 -0.29
CA MET A 37 10.38 0.33 0.73
C MET A 37 9.82 1.12 1.93
N ARG A 38 10.51 2.21 2.33
CA ARG A 38 9.99 3.10 3.38
C ARG A 38 8.70 3.80 2.95
N CYS A 39 8.62 4.26 1.69
CA CYS A 39 7.38 4.80 1.13
C CYS A 39 6.23 3.78 1.21
N LEU A 40 6.48 2.51 0.84
CA LEU A 40 5.50 1.43 0.93
C LEU A 40 5.04 1.13 2.36
N GLN A 41 5.95 1.18 3.34
CA GLN A 41 5.61 1.03 4.76
C GLN A 41 4.68 2.16 5.23
N LEU A 42 5.01 3.41 4.90
CA LEU A 42 4.21 4.59 5.24
C LEU A 42 2.82 4.52 4.58
N ALA A 43 2.76 4.18 3.29
CA ALA A 43 1.53 4.09 2.52
C ALA A 43 0.50 3.14 3.16
N LYS A 44 0.94 2.02 3.74
CA LYS A 44 0.06 1.04 4.41
C LYS A 44 -0.73 1.64 5.59
N ASN A 45 -0.24 2.71 6.21
CA ASN A 45 -0.97 3.40 7.29
C ASN A 45 -2.27 4.06 6.78
N GLY A 46 -2.36 4.39 5.48
CA GLY A 46 -3.57 4.94 4.85
C GLY A 46 -4.66 3.90 4.53
N MET A 47 -4.44 2.61 4.78
CA MET A 47 -5.31 1.51 4.33
C MET A 47 -6.79 1.69 4.68
N GLN A 48 -7.11 2.24 5.84
CA GLN A 48 -8.48 2.38 6.31
C GLN A 48 -9.16 3.66 5.80
N ASN A 49 -8.43 4.76 5.70
CA ASN A 49 -9.00 6.09 5.54
C ASN A 49 -8.68 6.74 4.18
N ALA A 50 -7.67 6.27 3.45
CA ALA A 50 -7.33 6.80 2.13
C ALA A 50 -8.39 6.48 1.07
N LYS A 51 -9.16 5.39 1.25
CA LYS A 51 -10.20 4.95 0.30
C LYS A 51 -11.22 6.06 -0.02
N PRO A 52 -11.66 6.20 -1.28
CA PRO A 52 -11.36 5.39 -2.47
C PRO A 52 -10.03 5.73 -3.17
N ASN A 53 -9.24 6.67 -2.65
CA ASN A 53 -7.95 7.05 -3.18
C ASN A 53 -6.92 5.93 -2.96
N PRO A 54 -5.83 5.90 -3.76
CA PRO A 54 -4.75 4.93 -3.57
C PRO A 54 -3.97 5.21 -2.28
N MET A 55 -3.37 4.15 -1.73
CA MET A 55 -2.39 4.27 -0.66
C MET A 55 -1.07 4.77 -1.23
N VAL A 56 -0.62 5.93 -0.80
CA VAL A 56 0.64 6.54 -1.26
C VAL A 56 1.49 6.92 -0.07
N GLY A 57 2.79 6.68 -0.17
CA GLY A 57 3.80 7.15 0.78
C GLY A 57 4.88 7.93 0.05
N ALA A 58 5.44 8.92 0.73
CA ALA A 58 6.52 9.76 0.23
C ALA A 58 7.60 9.96 1.28
N VAL A 59 8.86 9.98 0.82
CA VAL A 59 10.06 10.19 1.65
C VAL A 59 10.97 11.18 0.97
N ILE A 60 11.48 12.16 1.72
CA ILE A 60 12.43 13.16 1.24
C ILE A 60 13.79 12.91 1.89
N VAL A 61 14.82 12.77 1.07
CA VAL A 61 16.17 12.38 1.50
C VAL A 61 17.20 13.41 1.03
N SER A 62 18.07 13.86 1.92
CA SER A 62 19.23 14.68 1.61
C SER A 62 20.46 14.15 2.34
N GLY A 63 21.59 14.01 1.65
CA GLY A 63 22.83 13.50 2.23
C GLY A 63 22.70 12.12 2.88
N GLY A 64 21.84 11.24 2.33
CA GLY A 64 21.57 9.90 2.90
C GLY A 64 20.66 9.89 4.14
N ARG A 65 20.20 11.06 4.62
CA ARG A 65 19.30 11.21 5.78
C ARG A 65 17.89 11.54 5.31
N ILE A 66 16.91 10.87 5.88
CA ILE A 66 15.48 11.22 5.70
C ILE A 66 15.22 12.54 6.45
N ILE A 67 14.77 13.55 5.73
CA ILE A 67 14.43 14.89 6.25
C ILE A 67 12.93 15.15 6.29
N GLY A 68 12.13 14.35 5.55
CA GLY A 68 10.67 14.42 5.57
C GLY A 68 10.04 13.10 5.17
N GLU A 69 8.90 12.79 5.77
CA GLU A 69 8.11 11.58 5.50
C GLU A 69 6.62 11.92 5.53
N GLY A 70 5.84 11.24 4.69
CA GLY A 70 4.40 11.40 4.69
C GLY A 70 3.69 10.27 3.97
N TYR A 71 2.40 10.14 4.23
CA TYR A 71 1.52 9.24 3.50
C TYR A 71 0.14 9.88 3.33
N HIS A 72 -0.66 9.38 2.41
CA HIS A 72 -2.03 9.84 2.24
C HIS A 72 -2.90 9.31 3.39
N VAL A 73 -3.21 10.18 4.34
CA VAL A 73 -3.85 9.81 5.61
C VAL A 73 -5.34 9.51 5.41
N CYS A 74 -6.06 10.43 4.75
CA CYS A 74 -7.51 10.36 4.58
C CYS A 74 -7.93 10.96 3.23
N CYS A 75 -8.94 10.34 2.61
CA CYS A 75 -9.52 10.85 1.37
C CYS A 75 -10.03 12.30 1.55
N GLY A 76 -9.60 13.17 0.65
CA GLY A 76 -9.94 14.60 0.66
C GLY A 76 -8.94 15.50 1.41
N GLU A 77 -7.97 14.93 2.11
CA GLU A 77 -6.87 15.63 2.76
C GLU A 77 -5.60 15.65 1.90
N GLY A 78 -4.49 16.15 2.47
CA GLY A 78 -3.19 16.26 1.80
C GLY A 78 -2.68 14.91 1.28
N HIS A 79 -2.13 14.92 0.08
CA HIS A 79 -1.45 13.74 -0.48
C HIS A 79 -0.14 13.47 0.26
N ALA A 80 0.46 12.30 0.00
CA ALA A 80 1.69 11.86 0.66
C ALA A 80 2.82 12.88 0.52
N GLU A 81 2.98 13.48 -0.66
CA GLU A 81 3.99 14.48 -0.96
C GLU A 81 3.77 15.75 -0.13
N VAL A 82 2.52 16.22 -0.01
CA VAL A 82 2.17 17.38 0.81
C VAL A 82 2.56 17.12 2.27
N ASN A 83 2.19 15.96 2.79
CA ASN A 83 2.50 15.57 4.17
C ASN A 83 4.01 15.37 4.39
N ALA A 84 4.73 14.83 3.39
CA ALA A 84 6.17 14.69 3.46
C ALA A 84 6.88 16.06 3.52
N PHE A 85 6.50 17.01 2.67
CA PHE A 85 7.06 18.36 2.73
C PHE A 85 6.67 19.10 4.01
N ALA A 86 5.46 18.90 4.51
CA ALA A 86 5.01 19.52 5.77
C ALA A 86 5.78 18.97 6.99
N SER A 87 6.32 17.77 6.92
CA SER A 87 7.11 17.16 7.99
C SER A 87 8.58 17.60 8.01
N VAL A 88 9.06 18.28 6.96
CA VAL A 88 10.43 18.83 6.91
C VAL A 88 10.57 19.93 7.95
N LYS A 89 11.56 19.81 8.81
CA LYS A 89 11.85 20.82 9.82
C LYS A 89 12.39 22.10 9.18
N ALA A 90 12.08 23.28 9.74
CA ALA A 90 12.58 24.55 9.25
C ALA A 90 14.12 24.59 9.10
N ALA A 91 14.84 23.97 10.02
CA ALA A 91 16.29 23.84 9.96
C ALA A 91 16.81 23.04 8.74
N ASP A 92 15.98 22.16 8.17
CA ASP A 92 16.34 21.27 7.06
C ASP A 92 15.80 21.79 5.69
N GLU A 93 14.98 22.86 5.66
CA GLU A 93 14.38 23.37 4.41
C GLU A 93 15.42 23.73 3.35
N HIS A 94 16.58 24.27 3.74
CA HIS A 94 17.67 24.60 2.83
C HIS A 94 18.25 23.38 2.08
N LEU A 95 18.07 22.17 2.64
CA LEU A 95 18.54 20.91 2.05
C LEU A 95 17.66 20.42 0.90
N LEU A 96 16.45 20.97 0.73
CA LEU A 96 15.50 20.52 -0.30
C LEU A 96 16.08 20.63 -1.72
N LYS A 97 16.90 21.65 -2.01
CA LYS A 97 17.51 21.86 -3.33
C LYS A 97 18.46 20.72 -3.77
N GLU A 98 19.02 19.99 -2.82
CA GLU A 98 19.88 18.83 -3.08
C GLU A 98 19.19 17.50 -2.76
N ALA A 99 17.94 17.56 -2.34
CA ALA A 99 17.19 16.39 -1.91
C ALA A 99 16.63 15.56 -3.07
N THR A 100 16.42 14.28 -2.80
CA THR A 100 15.64 13.36 -3.62
C THR A 100 14.31 13.10 -2.93
N ILE A 101 13.18 13.23 -3.65
CA ILE A 101 11.88 12.76 -3.19
C ILE A 101 11.58 11.38 -3.77
N TYR A 102 11.16 10.46 -2.93
CA TYR A 102 10.67 9.13 -3.28
C TYR A 102 9.17 9.12 -3.09
N VAL A 103 8.42 8.62 -4.08
CA VAL A 103 6.95 8.49 -4.01
C VAL A 103 6.54 7.14 -4.58
N SER A 104 5.72 6.39 -3.86
CA SER A 104 5.30 5.03 -4.28
C SER A 104 4.38 5.01 -5.49
N LEU A 105 3.76 6.14 -5.85
CA LEU A 105 2.89 6.31 -7.02
C LEU A 105 3.21 7.63 -7.71
N GLU A 106 3.00 7.71 -9.02
CA GLU A 106 3.18 8.91 -9.81
C GLU A 106 2.49 10.13 -9.19
N PRO A 107 3.20 11.27 -8.96
CA PRO A 107 2.62 12.50 -8.46
C PRO A 107 1.51 13.04 -9.37
N CYS A 108 0.38 13.41 -8.80
CA CYS A 108 -0.73 13.94 -9.57
C CYS A 108 -0.36 15.25 -10.31
N SER A 109 -0.90 15.41 -11.53
CA SER A 109 -0.65 16.53 -12.44
C SER A 109 -1.87 17.40 -12.74
N HIS A 110 -3.06 16.97 -12.30
CA HIS A 110 -4.31 17.68 -12.54
C HIS A 110 -4.75 18.45 -11.29
N TYR A 111 -5.42 19.55 -11.51
CA TYR A 111 -6.07 20.33 -10.44
C TYR A 111 -7.32 19.58 -9.95
N GLY A 112 -7.32 19.24 -8.67
CA GLY A 112 -8.47 18.72 -7.95
C GLY A 112 -8.95 19.74 -6.90
N LYS A 113 -9.20 19.26 -5.67
CA LYS A 113 -9.47 20.13 -4.52
C LYS A 113 -8.23 20.92 -4.07
N THR A 114 -7.05 20.41 -4.41
CA THR A 114 -5.73 21.00 -4.08
C THR A 114 -4.89 21.10 -5.34
N PRO A 115 -3.88 22.00 -5.37
CA PRO A 115 -2.91 22.05 -6.46
C PRO A 115 -2.19 20.70 -6.66
N PRO A 116 -1.77 20.39 -7.89
CA PRO A 116 -1.07 19.13 -8.21
C PRO A 116 0.21 18.94 -7.40
N CYS A 117 0.48 17.69 -6.99
CA CYS A 117 1.72 17.35 -6.28
C CYS A 117 2.96 17.55 -7.14
N ALA A 118 2.87 17.33 -8.46
CA ALA A 118 3.97 17.64 -9.39
C ALA A 118 4.37 19.14 -9.30
N ASP A 119 3.40 20.05 -9.23
CA ASP A 119 3.68 21.50 -9.08
C ASP A 119 4.28 21.83 -7.72
N LEU A 120 3.87 21.13 -6.67
CA LEU A 120 4.45 21.29 -5.34
C LEU A 120 5.93 20.86 -5.35
N ILE A 121 6.24 19.71 -5.93
CA ILE A 121 7.60 19.16 -6.04
C ILE A 121 8.50 20.17 -6.80
N ILE A 122 8.03 20.69 -7.94
CA ILE A 122 8.75 21.69 -8.74
C ILE A 122 9.00 22.96 -7.91
N ARG A 123 7.98 23.50 -7.26
CA ARG A 123 8.08 24.71 -6.45
C ARG A 123 9.04 24.55 -5.26
N LYS A 124 9.11 23.37 -4.66
CA LYS A 124 10.05 23.06 -3.57
C LYS A 124 11.47 22.86 -4.05
N GLY A 125 11.69 22.69 -5.36
CA GLY A 125 12.99 22.71 -6.02
C GLY A 125 13.89 21.53 -5.67
N VAL A 126 13.31 20.33 -5.47
CA VAL A 126 14.10 19.12 -5.23
C VAL A 126 14.88 18.74 -6.50
N LYS A 127 16.07 18.18 -6.32
CA LYS A 127 16.98 17.83 -7.41
C LYS A 127 16.53 16.62 -8.20
N ARG A 128 15.96 15.62 -7.52
CA ARG A 128 15.61 14.31 -8.09
C ARG A 128 14.29 13.81 -7.52
N ALA A 129 13.53 13.09 -8.36
CA ALA A 129 12.33 12.36 -7.96
C ALA A 129 12.46 10.88 -8.36
N VAL A 130 12.12 9.98 -7.44
CA VAL A 130 12.07 8.53 -7.66
C VAL A 130 10.63 8.07 -7.47
N VAL A 131 10.06 7.49 -8.51
CA VAL A 131 8.66 7.07 -8.58
C VAL A 131 8.57 5.56 -8.63
N GLY A 132 7.76 4.95 -7.76
CA GLY A 132 7.57 3.50 -7.71
C GLY A 132 6.86 2.97 -8.93
N CYS A 133 5.64 3.42 -9.20
CA CYS A 133 4.87 3.02 -10.36
C CYS A 133 4.08 4.19 -10.97
N VAL A 134 3.69 4.03 -12.24
CA VAL A 134 2.87 5.00 -12.99
C VAL A 134 1.40 4.86 -12.58
N ASP A 135 0.68 5.99 -12.44
CA ASP A 135 -0.75 5.98 -12.15
C ASP A 135 -1.55 5.52 -13.39
N PRO A 136 -2.38 4.47 -13.28
CA PRO A 136 -3.21 4.01 -14.40
C PRO A 136 -4.39 4.93 -14.72
N PHE A 137 -4.67 5.93 -13.88
CA PHE A 137 -5.75 6.87 -14.13
C PHE A 137 -5.42 7.78 -15.32
N ALA A 138 -6.26 7.74 -16.36
CA ALA A 138 -5.99 8.37 -17.66
C ALA A 138 -5.64 9.87 -17.62
N LYS A 139 -6.12 10.61 -16.59
CA LYS A 139 -5.79 12.03 -16.40
C LYS A 139 -4.40 12.26 -15.79
N VAL A 140 -3.79 11.25 -15.23
CA VAL A 140 -2.45 11.33 -14.60
C VAL A 140 -1.42 10.67 -15.48
N HIS A 141 -1.65 9.48 -15.91
CA HIS A 141 -0.80 8.54 -16.65
C HIS A 141 0.40 9.15 -17.39
N GLY A 142 1.54 9.22 -16.74
CA GLY A 142 2.79 9.78 -17.25
C GLY A 142 2.87 11.32 -17.27
N ASN A 143 1.78 12.04 -17.02
CA ASN A 143 1.77 13.51 -17.09
C ASN A 143 2.53 14.15 -15.92
N GLY A 144 2.46 13.57 -14.71
CA GLY A 144 3.20 14.05 -13.55
C GLY A 144 4.71 13.90 -13.75
N ILE A 145 5.12 12.71 -14.22
CA ILE A 145 6.52 12.40 -14.54
C ILE A 145 7.04 13.33 -15.64
N ARG A 146 6.28 13.53 -16.74
CA ARG A 146 6.64 14.43 -17.83
C ARG A 146 6.84 15.86 -17.32
N LYS A 147 5.92 16.37 -16.52
CA LYS A 147 5.97 17.72 -15.95
C LYS A 147 7.20 17.94 -15.07
N LEU A 148 7.57 16.96 -14.25
CA LEU A 148 8.80 17.02 -13.45
C LEU A 148 10.05 17.08 -14.34
N ARG A 149 10.12 16.25 -15.39
CA ARG A 149 11.25 16.25 -16.35
C ARG A 149 11.37 17.57 -17.13
N GLU A 150 10.25 18.11 -17.59
CA GLU A 150 10.18 19.41 -18.29
C GLU A 150 10.67 20.56 -17.39
N ALA A 151 10.49 20.46 -16.08
CA ALA A 151 11.01 21.41 -15.10
C ALA A 151 12.48 21.18 -14.72
N GLY A 152 13.19 20.24 -15.37
CA GLY A 152 14.60 19.96 -15.14
C GLY A 152 14.90 19.05 -13.94
N ILE A 153 13.88 18.41 -13.33
CA ILE A 153 14.08 17.45 -12.24
C ILE A 153 14.49 16.10 -12.85
N GLU A 154 15.55 15.48 -12.31
CA GLU A 154 15.92 14.11 -12.67
C GLU A 154 14.85 13.14 -12.17
N VAL A 155 14.26 12.31 -13.06
CA VAL A 155 13.17 11.38 -12.68
C VAL A 155 13.53 9.94 -13.04
N THR A 156 13.64 9.09 -12.00
CA THR A 156 13.73 7.63 -12.09
C THR A 156 12.34 7.03 -11.83
N VAL A 157 11.94 6.02 -12.62
CA VAL A 157 10.63 5.37 -12.52
C VAL A 157 10.81 3.86 -12.44
N GLY A 158 9.93 3.16 -11.74
CA GLY A 158 9.90 1.69 -11.70
C GLY A 158 10.68 1.08 -10.54
N VAL A 159 11.03 1.85 -9.52
CA VAL A 159 11.72 1.32 -8.34
C VAL A 159 10.72 0.60 -7.43
N LEU A 160 10.88 -0.72 -7.24
CA LEU A 160 9.92 -1.61 -6.59
C LEU A 160 8.51 -1.52 -7.20
N GLU A 161 8.45 -1.51 -8.54
CA GLU A 161 7.20 -1.31 -9.28
C GLU A 161 6.16 -2.39 -8.97
N GLU A 162 6.60 -3.65 -8.86
CA GLU A 162 5.70 -4.77 -8.55
C GLU A 162 5.06 -4.61 -7.17
N GLU A 163 5.84 -4.24 -6.16
CA GLU A 163 5.36 -4.01 -4.80
C GLU A 163 4.43 -2.79 -4.72
N CYS A 164 4.73 -1.73 -5.47
CA CYS A 164 3.88 -0.55 -5.58
C CYS A 164 2.54 -0.87 -6.25
N ASN A 165 2.56 -1.68 -7.32
CA ASN A 165 1.37 -2.17 -8.01
C ASN A 165 0.55 -3.10 -7.09
N GLU A 166 1.19 -4.04 -6.39
CA GLU A 166 0.51 -4.96 -5.46
C GLU A 166 -0.17 -4.20 -4.31
N LEU A 167 0.48 -3.18 -3.75
CA LEU A 167 -0.10 -2.33 -2.71
C LEU A 167 -1.44 -1.73 -3.14
N ASN A 168 -1.52 -1.24 -4.39
CA ASN A 168 -2.68 -0.54 -4.93
C ASN A 168 -3.49 -1.37 -5.94
N LYS A 169 -3.36 -2.71 -5.96
CA LYS A 169 -4.01 -3.59 -6.94
C LYS A 169 -5.53 -3.41 -7.03
N ARG A 170 -6.19 -3.08 -5.92
CA ARG A 170 -7.65 -2.84 -5.87
C ARG A 170 -8.01 -1.56 -6.63
N PHE A 171 -7.28 -0.48 -6.38
CA PHE A 171 -7.41 0.80 -7.08
C PHE A 171 -7.12 0.62 -8.58
N PHE A 172 -6.03 -0.07 -8.92
CA PHE A 172 -5.65 -0.31 -10.31
C PHE A 172 -6.65 -1.20 -11.06
N ALA A 173 -7.17 -2.25 -10.42
CA ALA A 173 -8.22 -3.09 -11.02
C ALA A 173 -9.46 -2.26 -11.39
N PHE A 174 -9.90 -1.37 -10.48
CA PHE A 174 -11.05 -0.51 -10.76
C PHE A 174 -10.78 0.44 -11.94
N HIS A 175 -9.64 1.12 -11.96
CA HIS A 175 -9.34 2.10 -13.01
C HIS A 175 -9.06 1.48 -14.37
N ARG A 176 -8.36 0.33 -14.42
CA ARG A 176 -8.02 -0.38 -15.66
C ARG A 176 -9.18 -1.21 -16.21
N LEU A 177 -9.87 -1.95 -15.33
CA LEU A 177 -10.86 -2.96 -15.74
C LEU A 177 -12.31 -2.49 -15.57
N LYS A 178 -12.54 -1.32 -14.94
CA LYS A 178 -13.88 -0.76 -14.64
C LYS A 178 -14.78 -1.73 -13.85
N ARG A 179 -14.17 -2.53 -13.00
CA ARG A 179 -14.84 -3.46 -12.10
C ARG A 179 -14.13 -3.52 -10.75
N PRO A 180 -14.81 -3.97 -9.67
CA PRO A 180 -14.14 -4.17 -8.39
C PRO A 180 -13.07 -5.26 -8.47
N TYR A 181 -12.08 -5.18 -7.60
CA TYR A 181 -11.17 -6.28 -7.33
C TYR A 181 -11.89 -7.32 -6.48
N ILE A 182 -11.96 -8.57 -6.95
CA ILE A 182 -12.69 -9.65 -6.30
C ILE A 182 -11.71 -10.64 -5.69
N LEU A 183 -11.86 -10.90 -4.38
CA LEU A 183 -11.18 -11.97 -3.67
C LEU A 183 -12.18 -13.07 -3.34
N LEU A 184 -11.95 -14.27 -3.85
CA LEU A 184 -12.73 -15.45 -3.47
C LEU A 184 -12.10 -16.10 -2.22
N LYS A 185 -12.91 -16.32 -1.19
CA LYS A 185 -12.51 -16.98 0.05
C LYS A 185 -13.49 -18.11 0.39
N TRP A 186 -13.00 -19.30 0.52
CA TRP A 186 -13.75 -20.44 1.02
C TRP A 186 -12.92 -21.25 2.01
N CYS A 187 -13.54 -22.18 2.71
CA CYS A 187 -12.91 -23.17 3.55
C CYS A 187 -13.49 -24.54 3.19
N GLN A 188 -12.62 -25.52 3.02
CA GLN A 188 -13.04 -26.89 2.68
C GLN A 188 -12.19 -27.90 3.44
N THR A 189 -12.73 -29.11 3.62
CA THR A 189 -12.00 -30.27 4.14
C THR A 189 -10.98 -30.76 3.11
N ALA A 190 -10.06 -31.63 3.50
CA ALA A 190 -9.06 -32.20 2.59
C ALA A 190 -9.70 -32.97 1.42
N ASN A 191 -10.89 -33.53 1.59
CA ASN A 191 -11.67 -34.23 0.56
C ASN A 191 -12.71 -33.33 -0.14
N GLY A 192 -12.62 -31.99 0.02
CA GLY A 192 -13.35 -31.01 -0.78
C GLY A 192 -14.73 -30.60 -0.26
N PHE A 193 -15.19 -31.08 0.91
CA PHE A 193 -16.48 -30.70 1.46
C PHE A 193 -16.44 -29.33 2.14
N LEU A 194 -17.53 -28.57 2.01
CA LEU A 194 -17.72 -27.25 2.63
C LEU A 194 -18.47 -27.31 3.96
N ASP A 195 -19.26 -28.37 4.17
CA ASP A 195 -20.00 -28.64 5.41
C ASP A 195 -20.11 -30.16 5.66
N ASP A 196 -20.71 -30.56 6.78
CA ASP A 196 -21.06 -31.94 7.11
C ASP A 196 -22.58 -32.12 7.02
N CYS A 197 -23.09 -32.39 5.82
CA CYS A 197 -24.52 -32.67 5.58
C CYS A 197 -25.46 -31.64 6.29
N ASN A 198 -25.17 -30.36 6.12
CA ASN A 198 -25.88 -29.24 6.75
C ASN A 198 -25.64 -29.07 8.26
N LYS A 199 -24.66 -29.75 8.84
CA LYS A 199 -24.22 -29.51 10.21
C LYS A 199 -23.07 -28.51 10.24
N PRO A 200 -22.99 -27.63 11.25
CA PRO A 200 -21.87 -26.72 11.40
C PRO A 200 -20.55 -27.49 11.61
N LEU A 201 -19.60 -27.31 10.71
CA LEU A 201 -18.27 -27.88 10.82
C LEU A 201 -17.22 -26.77 11.05
N ARG A 202 -16.53 -26.82 12.19
CA ARG A 202 -15.49 -25.86 12.51
C ARG A 202 -14.16 -26.31 11.90
N MET A 203 -13.85 -25.80 10.70
CA MET A 203 -12.61 -26.10 9.98
C MET A 203 -11.48 -25.10 10.25
N SER A 204 -11.81 -23.90 10.73
CA SER A 204 -10.85 -22.81 10.92
C SER A 204 -10.29 -22.77 12.33
N THR A 205 -8.99 -22.59 12.48
CA THR A 205 -8.33 -22.30 13.76
C THR A 205 -8.61 -20.87 14.22
N PRO A 206 -8.41 -20.51 15.49
CA PRO A 206 -8.51 -19.11 15.94
C PRO A 206 -7.63 -18.16 15.14
N TYR A 207 -6.41 -18.59 14.78
CA TYR A 207 -5.48 -17.80 13.97
C TYR A 207 -6.01 -17.52 12.56
N THR A 208 -6.52 -18.55 11.86
CA THR A 208 -7.10 -18.37 10.52
C THR A 208 -8.38 -17.54 10.56
N GLN A 209 -9.17 -17.61 11.64
CA GLN A 209 -10.31 -16.72 11.85
C GLN A 209 -9.87 -15.26 11.99
N MET A 210 -8.80 -14.99 12.74
CA MET A 210 -8.22 -13.64 12.85
C MET A 210 -7.79 -13.10 11.48
N LEU A 211 -7.13 -13.91 10.64
CA LEU A 211 -6.77 -13.52 9.26
C LEU A 211 -8.01 -13.22 8.39
N VAL A 212 -9.11 -13.95 8.55
CA VAL A 212 -10.38 -13.64 7.86
C VAL A 212 -10.92 -12.28 8.30
N HIS A 213 -10.82 -11.93 9.58
CA HIS A 213 -11.21 -10.61 10.06
C HIS A 213 -10.29 -9.50 9.55
N LYS A 214 -9.00 -9.77 9.42
CA LYS A 214 -8.05 -8.87 8.74
C LYS A 214 -8.50 -8.62 7.29
N LEU A 215 -8.77 -9.67 6.52
CA LEU A 215 -9.29 -9.52 5.15
C LEU A 215 -10.56 -8.66 5.11
N ARG A 216 -11.52 -8.88 6.01
CA ARG A 216 -12.73 -8.05 6.08
C ARG A 216 -12.44 -6.57 6.30
N SER A 217 -11.45 -6.23 7.13
CA SER A 217 -11.06 -4.85 7.36
C SER A 217 -10.38 -4.20 6.15
N GLU A 218 -9.80 -5.00 5.26
CA GLU A 218 -9.10 -4.51 4.08
C GLU A 218 -10.01 -4.27 2.87
N TYR A 219 -11.20 -4.91 2.82
CA TYR A 219 -12.14 -4.83 1.70
C TYR A 219 -13.34 -3.96 2.04
N ASP A 220 -13.88 -3.28 1.01
CA ASP A 220 -15.01 -2.36 1.17
C ASP A 220 -16.34 -3.08 1.35
N ALA A 221 -16.44 -4.31 0.82
CA ALA A 221 -17.65 -5.12 0.91
C ALA A 221 -17.32 -6.62 1.05
N ILE A 222 -18.24 -7.33 1.71
CA ILE A 222 -18.27 -8.79 1.76
C ILE A 222 -19.60 -9.27 1.18
N LEU A 223 -19.51 -10.25 0.27
CA LEU A 223 -20.66 -10.78 -0.43
C LEU A 223 -20.84 -12.26 -0.09
N VAL A 224 -22.08 -12.66 0.22
CA VAL A 224 -22.49 -14.04 0.50
C VAL A 224 -23.75 -14.40 -0.27
N GLY A 225 -24.00 -15.69 -0.46
CA GLY A 225 -25.25 -16.18 -1.03
C GLY A 225 -26.39 -16.18 0.00
N ARG A 226 -27.65 -16.19 -0.47
CA ARG A 226 -28.87 -16.25 0.35
C ARG A 226 -28.80 -17.39 1.37
N VAL A 227 -28.51 -18.60 0.93
CA VAL A 227 -28.48 -19.78 1.81
C VAL A 227 -27.51 -19.60 2.99
N THR A 228 -26.31 -19.04 2.75
CA THR A 228 -25.36 -18.71 3.82
C THR A 228 -25.92 -17.66 4.76
N ALA A 229 -26.58 -16.63 4.23
CA ALA A 229 -27.16 -15.57 5.05
C ALA A 229 -28.26 -16.09 5.97
N GLU A 230 -29.14 -16.95 5.45
CA GLU A 230 -30.29 -17.51 6.18
C GLU A 230 -29.90 -18.57 7.22
N ARG A 231 -29.01 -19.51 6.82
CA ARG A 231 -28.63 -20.66 7.67
C ARG A 231 -27.62 -20.28 8.73
N ASP A 232 -26.55 -19.62 8.33
CA ASP A 232 -25.42 -19.32 9.23
C ASP A 232 -25.64 -18.02 9.99
N LYS A 233 -26.53 -17.13 9.50
CA LYS A 233 -26.78 -15.78 10.04
C LYS A 233 -25.49 -15.07 10.46
N PRO A 234 -24.49 -15.05 9.59
CA PRO A 234 -23.13 -14.63 9.95
C PRO A 234 -23.09 -13.12 10.18
N LYS A 235 -22.45 -12.69 11.26
CA LYS A 235 -22.29 -11.24 11.54
C LYS A 235 -21.50 -10.48 10.48
N LEU A 236 -20.58 -11.14 9.76
CA LEU A 236 -19.71 -10.59 8.70
C LEU A 236 -18.94 -9.32 9.08
N ASN A 237 -18.83 -9.02 10.35
CA ASN A 237 -18.14 -7.86 10.90
C ASN A 237 -16.67 -8.13 11.21
N VAL A 238 -15.94 -7.06 11.54
CA VAL A 238 -14.54 -7.08 12.01
C VAL A 238 -14.54 -7.04 13.55
N ARG A 239 -14.25 -8.15 14.21
CA ARG A 239 -14.22 -8.24 15.67
C ARG A 239 -12.93 -8.86 16.25
N LEU A 240 -12.14 -9.54 15.41
CA LEU A 240 -10.87 -10.16 15.78
C LEU A 240 -9.67 -9.49 15.12
N TRP A 241 -9.86 -8.28 14.57
CA TRP A 241 -8.83 -7.45 13.96
C TRP A 241 -9.21 -5.98 14.09
N ALA A 242 -8.23 -5.08 14.01
CA ALA A 242 -8.49 -3.64 13.95
C ALA A 242 -8.94 -3.23 12.53
N GLY A 243 -9.88 -2.29 12.43
CA GLY A 243 -10.34 -1.72 11.18
C GLY A 243 -11.86 -1.62 11.08
N ASN A 244 -12.35 -1.12 9.95
CA ASN A 244 -13.76 -0.86 9.70
C ASN A 244 -14.49 -2.11 9.20
N ASP A 245 -15.78 -2.19 9.47
CA ASP A 245 -16.67 -3.24 8.95
C ASP A 245 -16.87 -3.06 7.43
N PRO A 246 -16.83 -4.15 6.63
CA PRO A 246 -17.21 -4.11 5.23
C PRO A 246 -18.72 -3.95 5.06
N LYS A 247 -19.15 -3.37 3.94
CA LYS A 247 -20.56 -3.42 3.53
C LYS A 247 -20.99 -4.87 3.30
N ARG A 248 -22.11 -5.27 3.86
CA ARG A 248 -22.65 -6.63 3.72
C ARG A 248 -23.57 -6.69 2.52
N ILE A 249 -23.34 -7.62 1.61
CA ILE A 249 -24.10 -7.83 0.38
C ILE A 249 -24.56 -9.28 0.35
N VAL A 250 -25.84 -9.50 0.03
CA VAL A 250 -26.41 -10.82 -0.17
C VAL A 250 -26.88 -10.95 -1.61
N ILE A 251 -26.50 -12.05 -2.29
CA ILE A 251 -27.08 -12.39 -3.59
C ILE A 251 -28.36 -13.20 -3.31
N ASP A 252 -29.49 -12.63 -3.69
CA ASP A 252 -30.78 -13.27 -3.63
C ASP A 252 -31.51 -13.11 -4.98
N ARG A 253 -32.06 -14.22 -5.50
CA ARG A 253 -32.82 -14.22 -6.76
C ARG A 253 -34.34 -14.06 -6.53
N GLU A 254 -34.80 -14.38 -5.36
CA GLU A 254 -36.25 -14.48 -5.03
C GLU A 254 -36.74 -13.20 -4.35
N HIS A 255 -35.86 -12.48 -3.65
CA HIS A 255 -36.21 -11.27 -2.90
C HIS A 255 -35.33 -10.10 -3.36
N PRO A 256 -35.67 -9.43 -4.47
CA PRO A 256 -34.80 -8.42 -5.08
C PRO A 256 -34.68 -7.11 -4.29
N CYS A 257 -35.39 -6.95 -3.18
CA CYS A 257 -35.36 -5.74 -2.34
C CYS A 257 -35.39 -6.10 -0.85
N PHE A 258 -34.28 -5.83 -0.18
CA PHE A 258 -34.22 -5.61 1.26
C PHE A 258 -33.87 -4.16 1.53
#